data_8cd63bdf104d88d9adce71c2b97076b4
#
_entry.id   8cd63bdf104d88d9adce71c2b97076b4
#
_cell.length_a   1.000
_cell.length_b   1.000
_cell.length_c   1.000
_cell.angle_alpha   90.00
_cell.angle_beta   90.00
_cell.angle_gamma   90.00
#
_symmetry.space_group_name_H-M   'P 1'
#
loop_
_entity.id
_entity.type
_entity.pdbx_description
1 polymer ?
#
loop_
_entity_poly.entity_id
_entity_poly.type
_entity_poly.pdbx_seq_one_letter_code
_entity_poly.pdbx_strand_id
1 'polypeptide(L)'
;MLIYALLVLCSFASCAMMNEYAEGVHSEDWTIFRGSPSLNGFADCDIPASPRLLWSKTLQSRTVAAPIVYGGWVYILNRKGQLYRFSPEGDSVMIHDFKSAIEASFVVDDSMLYVGRIDGHINAFSITRHRVVWDYETLGQISGSPNLIDINGKRHLLVGSYDGGMYVLNALTGELRNRYATGYYINGSAAVWGRYMLFGGCDTWLRMVDSATGMATDSLQLESYLPASPAIWGDMAYEADYKGNIYRIGLEGGKLRPLPPPSPVEREPEREQANTHHPSPDNQEEGGGMISMPTVTQDAIYMLTDERYLSCLDCQTGNLRWKKMLRGITGECSPIVAGNKVIVCTKDGHVSLFDANDGTELWHEEVGESIVASPAVVSGRFYILTARGTLMCYEEAP
;
A
#
# COMPACT_ATOMS: atom_id res chain seq x y z
N MET A 1 -6.30 41.74 -23.39
CA MET A 1 -5.04 41.29 -22.78
C MET A 1 -5.19 40.78 -21.34
N LEU A 2 -6.22 41.16 -20.57
CA LEU A 2 -6.41 40.70 -19.17
C LEU A 2 -7.04 39.27 -19.07
N ILE A 3 -7.78 38.81 -20.06
CA ILE A 3 -8.48 37.50 -20.03
C ILE A 3 -7.51 36.33 -20.28
N TYR A 4 -6.44 36.53 -21.04
CA TYR A 4 -5.41 35.52 -21.28
C TYR A 4 -4.48 35.29 -20.06
N ALA A 5 -4.30 36.27 -19.22
CA ALA A 5 -3.47 36.15 -18.01
C ALA A 5 -4.17 35.35 -16.91
N LEU A 6 -5.51 35.37 -16.83
CA LEU A 6 -6.28 34.58 -15.84
C LEU A 6 -6.32 33.09 -16.18
N LEU A 7 -6.37 32.73 -17.47
CA LEU A 7 -6.38 31.32 -17.90
C LEU A 7 -5.02 30.61 -17.70
N VAL A 8 -3.92 31.36 -17.82
CA VAL A 8 -2.56 30.82 -17.57
C VAL A 8 -2.31 30.63 -16.07
N LEU A 9 -2.81 31.52 -15.22
CA LEU A 9 -2.67 31.41 -13.76
C LEU A 9 -3.50 30.24 -13.19
N CYS A 10 -4.67 29.93 -13.73
CA CYS A 10 -5.46 28.76 -13.33
C CYS A 10 -4.80 27.43 -13.74
N SER A 11 -4.08 27.38 -14.87
CA SER A 11 -3.39 26.15 -15.31
C SER A 11 -2.15 25.85 -14.45
N PHE A 12 -1.42 26.88 -13.98
CA PHE A 12 -0.26 26.69 -13.09
C PHE A 12 -0.67 26.32 -11.65
N ALA A 13 -1.77 26.86 -11.14
CA ALA A 13 -2.29 26.48 -9.81
C ALA A 13 -2.84 25.05 -9.80
N SER A 14 -3.47 24.59 -10.89
CA SER A 14 -3.93 23.21 -11.03
C SER A 14 -2.76 22.23 -11.16
N CYS A 15 -1.70 22.60 -11.86
CA CYS A 15 -0.49 21.76 -11.99
C CYS A 15 0.30 21.69 -10.68
N ALA A 16 0.37 22.76 -9.90
CA ALA A 16 1.04 22.76 -8.60
C ALA A 16 0.32 21.94 -7.57
N MET A 17 -1.03 21.94 -7.53
CA MET A 17 -1.80 21.07 -6.63
C MET A 17 -1.74 19.59 -7.05
N MET A 18 -1.55 19.26 -8.32
CA MET A 18 -1.41 17.88 -8.78
C MET A 18 -0.05 17.27 -8.44
N ASN A 19 1.00 18.09 -8.32
CA ASN A 19 2.34 17.60 -7.97
C ASN A 19 2.50 17.26 -6.47
N GLU A 20 1.70 17.82 -5.59
CA GLU A 20 1.78 17.58 -4.13
C GLU A 20 1.42 16.14 -3.73
N TYR A 21 0.68 15.40 -4.58
CA TYR A 21 0.31 14.00 -4.34
C TYR A 21 1.21 12.96 -5.01
N ALA A 22 2.11 13.40 -5.90
CA ALA A 22 3.03 12.51 -6.61
C ALA A 22 4.37 12.34 -5.90
N GLU A 23 4.69 13.25 -4.98
CA GLU A 23 5.93 13.19 -4.21
C GLU A 23 5.77 12.20 -3.05
N GLY A 24 6.77 11.33 -2.86
CA GLY A 24 6.83 10.40 -1.72
C GLY A 24 6.83 11.15 -0.39
N VAL A 25 6.62 10.44 0.69
CA VAL A 25 6.62 11.03 2.04
C VAL A 25 7.99 11.66 2.31
N HIS A 26 8.04 12.99 2.39
CA HIS A 26 9.17 13.68 2.97
C HIS A 26 9.07 13.50 4.46
N SER A 27 9.79 12.57 5.13
CA SER A 27 9.46 12.68 6.51
C SER A 27 10.16 11.83 7.55
N GLU A 28 10.01 12.40 8.70
CA GLU A 28 10.07 11.81 10.00
C GLU A 28 8.81 10.97 10.33
N ASP A 29 7.76 10.99 9.51
CA ASP A 29 6.48 10.31 9.71
C ASP A 29 6.11 9.37 8.53
N TRP A 30 5.41 8.26 8.85
CA TRP A 30 4.83 7.30 7.91
C TRP A 30 3.38 7.02 8.35
N THR A 31 2.47 7.95 8.04
CA THR A 31 1.15 8.04 8.69
C THR A 31 0.05 7.22 8.04
N ILE A 32 0.31 6.64 6.87
CA ILE A 32 -0.67 5.91 6.07
C ILE A 32 -0.05 4.63 5.50
N PHE A 33 -0.87 3.65 5.25
CA PHE A 33 -0.46 2.43 4.54
C PHE A 33 0.24 2.79 3.22
N ARG A 34 1.44 2.24 3.00
CA ARG A 34 2.32 2.52 1.86
C ARG A 34 2.79 3.98 1.73
N GLY A 35 2.71 4.76 2.80
CA GLY A 35 3.33 6.07 2.96
C GLY A 35 2.58 7.24 2.35
N SER A 36 1.71 7.05 1.37
CA SER A 36 1.01 8.15 0.70
C SER A 36 -0.43 7.79 0.31
N PRO A 37 -1.34 8.78 0.13
CA PRO A 37 -2.68 8.51 -0.37
C PRO A 37 -2.72 7.89 -1.77
N SER A 38 -1.69 8.07 -2.59
CA SER A 38 -1.53 7.40 -3.89
C SER A 38 -1.08 5.94 -3.78
N LEU A 39 -0.77 5.46 -2.58
CA LEU A 39 -0.36 4.09 -2.27
C LEU A 39 0.85 3.61 -3.07
N ASN A 40 1.73 4.54 -3.49
CA ASN A 40 2.88 4.25 -4.36
C ASN A 40 4.00 3.44 -3.69
N GLY A 41 4.08 3.41 -2.36
CA GLY A 41 5.11 2.66 -1.64
C GLY A 41 6.50 3.30 -1.70
N PHE A 42 6.59 4.60 -1.99
CA PHE A 42 7.83 5.34 -2.08
C PHE A 42 7.98 6.34 -0.93
N ALA A 43 9.16 6.40 -0.34
CA ALA A 43 9.58 7.42 0.61
C ALA A 43 10.75 8.21 0.02
N ASP A 44 10.62 9.53 -0.05
CA ASP A 44 11.71 10.44 -0.42
C ASP A 44 12.59 10.72 0.80
N CYS A 45 13.16 9.66 1.35
CA CYS A 45 14.13 9.73 2.44
C CYS A 45 15.17 8.62 2.25
N ASP A 46 16.34 8.78 2.83
CA ASP A 46 17.38 7.76 2.76
C ASP A 46 17.32 6.85 4.00
N ILE A 47 17.67 5.58 3.77
CA ILE A 47 17.89 4.57 4.81
C ILE A 47 19.28 3.98 4.65
N PRO A 48 19.89 3.43 5.73
CA PRO A 48 21.23 2.86 5.63
C PRO A 48 21.31 1.69 4.65
N ALA A 49 22.41 1.61 3.89
CA ALA A 49 22.69 0.49 2.99
C ALA A 49 23.11 -0.78 3.74
N SER A 50 23.63 -0.65 4.94
CA SER A 50 24.02 -1.74 5.84
C SER A 50 23.43 -1.49 7.23
N PRO A 51 22.12 -1.64 7.40
CA PRO A 51 21.46 -1.34 8.65
C PRO A 51 21.85 -2.34 9.75
N ARG A 52 21.70 -1.91 11.00
CA ARG A 52 21.74 -2.79 12.17
C ARG A 52 20.40 -2.77 12.91
N LEU A 53 20.09 -3.86 13.56
CA LEU A 53 18.96 -3.93 14.48
C LEU A 53 19.25 -3.03 15.71
N LEU A 54 18.44 -1.96 15.88
CA LEU A 54 18.52 -1.09 17.05
C LEU A 54 17.84 -1.74 18.25
N TRP A 55 16.61 -2.20 18.06
CA TRP A 55 15.82 -2.93 19.06
C TRP A 55 14.77 -3.82 18.43
N SER A 56 14.34 -4.81 19.19
CA SER A 56 13.24 -5.72 18.83
C SER A 56 12.32 -5.92 20.02
N LYS A 57 11.01 -5.90 19.81
CA LYS A 57 9.97 -6.08 20.84
C LYS A 57 8.85 -6.97 20.32
N THR A 58 8.51 -8.00 21.06
CA THR A 58 7.44 -8.93 20.67
C THR A 58 6.17 -8.63 21.45
N LEU A 59 5.08 -8.36 20.73
CA LEU A 59 3.72 -8.34 21.27
C LEU A 59 3.19 -9.76 21.35
N GLN A 60 2.42 -10.06 22.40
CA GLN A 60 1.85 -11.41 22.58
C GLN A 60 0.59 -11.64 21.72
N SER A 61 0.61 -11.20 20.45
CA SER A 61 -0.50 -11.36 19.53
C SER A 61 -0.08 -11.20 18.07
N ARG A 62 -0.71 -11.97 17.20
CA ARG A 62 -0.49 -11.87 15.74
C ARG A 62 -0.83 -10.47 15.24
N THR A 63 -0.11 -10.06 14.20
CA THR A 63 -0.31 -8.80 13.49
C THR A 63 -0.35 -9.07 11.98
N VAL A 64 -1.13 -8.27 11.27
CA VAL A 64 -1.19 -8.22 9.79
C VAL A 64 -1.16 -6.79 9.29
N ALA A 65 -1.50 -5.82 10.15
CA ALA A 65 -1.46 -4.39 9.86
C ALA A 65 0.00 -3.90 9.76
N ALA A 66 0.29 -3.08 8.76
CA ALA A 66 1.60 -2.42 8.65
C ALA A 66 1.80 -1.42 9.79
N PRO A 67 3.04 -1.24 10.29
CA PRO A 67 3.34 -0.23 11.28
C PRO A 67 3.12 1.17 10.71
N ILE A 68 2.72 2.10 11.58
CA ILE A 68 2.55 3.53 11.28
C ILE A 68 3.49 4.32 12.20
N VAL A 69 4.17 5.32 11.65
CA VAL A 69 5.04 6.22 12.42
C VAL A 69 4.43 7.62 12.40
N TYR A 70 4.24 8.21 13.56
CA TYR A 70 3.69 9.55 13.72
C TYR A 70 4.27 10.25 14.94
N GLY A 71 4.82 11.46 14.73
CA GLY A 71 5.41 12.27 15.80
C GLY A 71 6.55 11.57 16.53
N GLY A 72 7.37 10.80 15.83
CA GLY A 72 8.47 10.01 16.37
C GLY A 72 8.07 8.73 17.10
N TRP A 73 6.76 8.41 17.20
CA TRP A 73 6.25 7.17 17.81
C TRP A 73 5.84 6.17 16.75
N VAL A 74 6.08 4.87 17.01
CA VAL A 74 5.58 3.78 16.17
C VAL A 74 4.30 3.22 16.76
N TYR A 75 3.25 3.14 15.94
CA TYR A 75 1.94 2.61 16.29
C TYR A 75 1.71 1.27 15.62
N ILE A 76 1.23 0.30 16.41
CA ILE A 76 0.92 -1.06 15.95
C ILE A 76 -0.48 -1.44 16.43
N LEU A 77 -1.27 -1.97 15.51
CA LEU A 77 -2.50 -2.67 15.83
C LEU A 77 -2.30 -4.17 15.67
N ASN A 78 -2.60 -4.92 16.72
CA ASN A 78 -2.59 -6.36 16.63
C ASN A 78 -3.98 -6.91 16.21
N ARG A 79 -4.02 -8.18 15.85
CA ARG A 79 -5.24 -8.84 15.37
C ARG A 79 -6.38 -8.90 16.40
N LYS A 80 -6.10 -8.69 17.69
CA LYS A 80 -7.11 -8.60 18.74
C LYS A 80 -7.75 -7.21 18.87
N GLY A 81 -7.26 -6.22 18.09
CA GLY A 81 -7.71 -4.83 18.17
C GLY A 81 -7.03 -4.02 19.26
N GLN A 82 -5.89 -4.48 19.76
CA GLN A 82 -5.12 -3.75 20.75
C GLN A 82 -4.13 -2.82 20.06
N LEU A 83 -4.21 -1.53 20.37
CA LEU A 83 -3.34 -0.48 19.85
C LEU A 83 -2.20 -0.24 20.82
N TYR A 84 -0.99 -0.41 20.33
CA TYR A 84 0.27 -0.12 21.04
C TYR A 84 0.97 1.07 20.40
N ARG A 85 1.69 1.83 21.20
CA ARG A 85 2.69 2.77 20.72
C ARG A 85 4.06 2.43 21.30
N PHE A 86 5.09 2.68 20.52
CA PHE A 86 6.50 2.44 20.88
C PHE A 86 7.27 3.74 20.78
N SER A 87 8.12 4.01 21.76
CA SER A 87 9.07 5.12 21.69
C SER A 87 10.17 4.85 20.65
N PRO A 88 10.97 5.86 20.27
CA PRO A 88 12.14 5.66 19.42
C PRO A 88 13.16 4.66 19.98
N GLU A 89 13.18 4.45 21.31
CA GLU A 89 14.04 3.51 22.03
C GLU A 89 13.40 2.12 22.20
N GLY A 90 12.15 1.94 21.76
CA GLY A 90 11.44 0.67 21.78
C GLY A 90 10.64 0.40 23.06
N ASP A 91 10.45 1.37 23.94
CA ASP A 91 9.54 1.22 25.07
C ASP A 91 8.09 1.24 24.57
N SER A 92 7.28 0.29 25.04
CA SER A 92 5.93 0.12 24.54
C SER A 92 4.86 0.24 25.60
N VAL A 93 3.72 0.79 25.21
CA VAL A 93 2.50 0.84 26.03
C VAL A 93 1.27 0.59 25.17
N MET A 94 0.35 -0.23 25.67
CA MET A 94 -0.99 -0.38 25.10
C MET A 94 -1.82 0.86 25.45
N ILE A 95 -2.31 1.58 24.44
CA ILE A 95 -3.05 2.83 24.64
C ILE A 95 -4.55 2.67 24.41
N HIS A 96 -5.01 1.60 23.73
CA HIS A 96 -6.42 1.32 23.53
C HIS A 96 -6.66 -0.15 23.14
N ASP A 97 -7.89 -0.62 23.36
CA ASP A 97 -8.38 -1.93 22.93
C ASP A 97 -9.77 -1.76 22.30
N PHE A 98 -9.86 -1.91 20.98
CA PHE A 98 -11.10 -1.78 20.21
C PHE A 98 -12.06 -2.96 20.42
N LYS A 99 -11.65 -4.02 21.13
CA LYS A 99 -12.48 -5.20 21.43
C LYS A 99 -13.03 -5.95 20.21
N SER A 100 -12.40 -5.78 19.06
CA SER A 100 -12.77 -6.44 17.80
C SER A 100 -11.53 -6.75 17.00
N ALA A 101 -11.60 -7.78 16.15
CA ALA A 101 -10.48 -8.13 15.27
C ALA A 101 -10.21 -7.03 14.24
N ILE A 102 -8.91 -6.79 13.96
CA ILE A 102 -8.43 -5.85 12.96
C ILE A 102 -7.46 -6.59 12.04
N GLU A 103 -7.68 -6.50 10.74
CA GLU A 103 -6.86 -7.13 9.69
C GLU A 103 -6.28 -6.11 8.69
N ALA A 104 -6.73 -4.86 8.74
CA ALA A 104 -6.22 -3.77 7.92
C ALA A 104 -5.22 -2.90 8.67
N SER A 105 -4.37 -2.21 7.94
CA SER A 105 -3.64 -1.07 8.49
C SER A 105 -4.61 0.09 8.79
N PHE A 106 -4.10 1.09 9.45
CA PHE A 106 -4.84 2.28 9.84
C PHE A 106 -4.14 3.52 9.30
N VAL A 107 -4.78 4.68 9.42
CA VAL A 107 -4.20 5.95 9.02
C VAL A 107 -4.22 6.92 10.19
N VAL A 108 -3.19 7.76 10.30
CA VAL A 108 -3.11 8.83 11.30
C VAL A 108 -3.07 10.18 10.60
N ASP A 109 -3.89 11.12 11.05
CA ASP A 109 -3.94 12.50 10.57
C ASP A 109 -4.28 13.43 11.74
N ASP A 110 -3.46 14.44 12.00
CA ASP A 110 -3.63 15.43 13.07
C ASP A 110 -4.03 14.80 14.43
N SER A 111 -3.26 13.82 14.90
CA SER A 111 -3.51 13.08 16.17
C SER A 111 -4.79 12.26 16.21
N MET A 112 -5.46 12.08 15.07
CA MET A 112 -6.57 11.16 14.91
C MET A 112 -6.14 9.90 14.19
N LEU A 113 -6.47 8.74 14.74
CA LEU A 113 -6.24 7.43 14.15
C LEU A 113 -7.59 6.90 13.65
N TYR A 114 -7.61 6.47 12.37
CA TYR A 114 -8.81 5.88 11.75
C TYR A 114 -8.54 4.42 11.41
N VAL A 115 -9.44 3.55 11.84
CA VAL A 115 -9.29 2.10 11.69
C VAL A 115 -10.61 1.45 11.31
N GLY A 116 -10.54 0.48 10.38
CA GLY A 116 -11.63 -0.43 10.05
C GLY A 116 -11.51 -1.75 10.83
N ARG A 117 -12.63 -2.30 11.22
CA ARG A 117 -12.73 -3.52 12.03
C ARG A 117 -13.45 -4.63 11.25
N ILE A 118 -13.17 -5.88 11.60
CA ILE A 118 -13.81 -7.05 10.96
C ILE A 118 -15.32 -7.13 11.28
N ASP A 119 -15.78 -6.55 12.37
CA ASP A 119 -17.22 -6.48 12.69
C ASP A 119 -17.97 -5.34 11.94
N GLY A 120 -17.31 -4.69 10.96
CA GLY A 120 -17.93 -3.69 10.09
C GLY A 120 -17.87 -2.26 10.61
N HIS A 121 -17.28 -2.02 11.76
CA HIS A 121 -17.16 -0.68 12.34
C HIS A 121 -15.91 0.06 11.84
N ILE A 122 -16.06 1.36 11.65
CA ILE A 122 -14.98 2.30 11.36
C ILE A 122 -14.89 3.25 12.54
N ASN A 123 -13.74 3.31 13.20
CA ASN A 123 -13.52 4.15 14.36
C ASN A 123 -12.53 5.29 14.06
N ALA A 124 -12.83 6.49 14.58
CA ALA A 124 -11.84 7.52 14.79
C ALA A 124 -11.43 7.55 16.27
N PHE A 125 -10.15 7.38 16.52
CA PHE A 125 -9.58 7.37 17.86
C PHE A 125 -8.65 8.56 18.04
N SER A 126 -8.87 9.36 19.10
CA SER A 126 -7.96 10.45 19.43
C SER A 126 -6.75 9.92 20.19
N ILE A 127 -5.57 10.03 19.59
CA ILE A 127 -4.28 9.64 20.19
C ILE A 127 -4.01 10.44 21.48
N THR A 128 -4.35 11.74 21.47
CA THR A 128 -4.10 12.63 22.62
C THR A 128 -5.09 12.47 23.76
N ARG A 129 -6.34 12.08 23.46
CA ARG A 129 -7.41 11.91 24.47
C ARG A 129 -7.61 10.45 24.87
N HIS A 130 -6.94 9.52 24.20
CA HIS A 130 -7.04 8.06 24.41
C HIS A 130 -8.48 7.54 24.40
N ARG A 131 -9.30 8.02 23.46
CA ARG A 131 -10.69 7.57 23.32
C ARG A 131 -11.17 7.60 21.87
N VAL A 132 -12.14 6.73 21.58
CA VAL A 132 -12.92 6.80 20.34
C VAL A 132 -13.74 8.10 20.33
N VAL A 133 -13.68 8.85 19.23
CA VAL A 133 -14.38 10.12 19.03
C VAL A 133 -15.68 9.90 18.29
N TRP A 134 -15.65 9.06 17.25
CA TRP A 134 -16.83 8.62 16.53
C TRP A 134 -16.69 7.18 16.06
N ASP A 135 -17.81 6.56 15.80
CA ASP A 135 -17.97 5.20 15.31
C ASP A 135 -19.00 5.19 14.18
N TYR A 136 -18.68 4.54 13.07
CA TYR A 136 -19.57 4.36 11.93
C TYR A 136 -19.69 2.87 11.60
N GLU A 137 -20.91 2.36 11.44
CA GLU A 137 -21.17 0.95 11.13
C GLU A 137 -21.50 0.77 9.64
N THR A 138 -20.79 -0.15 8.98
CA THR A 138 -21.11 -0.68 7.65
C THR A 138 -21.80 -2.04 7.78
N LEU A 139 -22.31 -2.59 6.67
CA LEU A 139 -22.99 -3.89 6.68
C LEU A 139 -22.04 -5.08 6.43
N GLY A 140 -20.75 -4.84 6.32
CA GLY A 140 -19.75 -5.87 6.04
C GLY A 140 -18.41 -5.58 6.71
N GLN A 141 -17.57 -6.60 6.80
CA GLN A 141 -16.23 -6.46 7.39
C GLN A 141 -15.35 -5.47 6.61
N ILE A 142 -14.41 -4.84 7.30
CA ILE A 142 -13.42 -3.95 6.74
C ILE A 142 -12.07 -4.67 6.74
N SER A 143 -11.54 -4.97 5.56
CA SER A 143 -10.22 -5.62 5.37
C SER A 143 -9.23 -4.73 4.63
N GLY A 144 -9.69 -3.74 3.87
CA GLY A 144 -8.85 -2.70 3.25
C GLY A 144 -8.43 -1.63 4.23
N SER A 145 -7.19 -1.13 4.10
CA SER A 145 -6.71 -0.02 4.92
C SER A 145 -7.45 1.27 4.54
N PRO A 146 -7.91 2.06 5.52
CA PRO A 146 -8.48 3.37 5.26
C PRO A 146 -7.46 4.29 4.56
N ASN A 147 -7.97 5.20 3.73
CA ASN A 147 -7.18 6.24 3.08
C ASN A 147 -7.84 7.61 3.29
N LEU A 148 -7.12 8.67 2.99
CA LEU A 148 -7.56 10.05 3.20
C LEU A 148 -7.62 10.81 1.88
N ILE A 149 -8.63 11.67 1.74
CA ILE A 149 -8.80 12.56 0.60
C ILE A 149 -9.32 13.92 1.04
N ASP A 150 -8.87 14.97 0.38
CA ASP A 150 -9.41 16.31 0.57
C ASP A 150 -10.54 16.61 -0.43
N ILE A 151 -11.68 17.00 0.10
CA ILE A 151 -12.83 17.43 -0.70
C ILE A 151 -13.23 18.83 -0.27
N ASN A 152 -12.99 19.82 -1.14
CA ASN A 152 -13.29 21.23 -0.88
C ASN A 152 -12.66 21.73 0.44
N GLY A 153 -11.41 21.40 0.69
CA GLY A 153 -10.64 21.81 1.87
C GLY A 153 -11.07 21.11 3.17
N LYS A 154 -11.81 20.01 3.08
CA LYS A 154 -12.18 19.17 4.23
C LYS A 154 -11.67 17.76 4.04
N ARG A 155 -11.00 17.24 5.08
CA ARG A 155 -10.49 15.89 5.10
C ARG A 155 -11.62 14.88 5.19
N HIS A 156 -11.58 13.86 4.34
CA HIS A 156 -12.51 12.73 4.31
C HIS A 156 -11.74 11.41 4.35
N LEU A 157 -12.37 10.40 4.94
CA LEU A 157 -11.88 9.04 5.01
C LEU A 157 -12.51 8.21 3.89
N LEU A 158 -11.68 7.42 3.20
CA LEU A 158 -12.09 6.42 2.22
C LEU A 158 -11.97 5.04 2.83
N VAL A 159 -13.05 4.25 2.82
CA VAL A 159 -13.05 2.88 3.37
C VAL A 159 -13.87 1.94 2.50
N GLY A 160 -13.24 0.87 2.04
CA GLY A 160 -13.90 -0.24 1.35
C GLY A 160 -14.47 -1.26 2.35
N SER A 161 -15.64 -1.80 2.06
CA SER A 161 -16.31 -2.80 2.87
C SER A 161 -16.72 -4.04 2.07
N TYR A 162 -16.81 -5.18 2.72
CA TYR A 162 -17.33 -6.43 2.15
C TYR A 162 -18.83 -6.37 1.85
N ASP A 163 -19.53 -5.32 2.26
CA ASP A 163 -20.91 -5.07 1.78
C ASP A 163 -20.95 -4.51 0.36
N GLY A 164 -19.78 -4.40 -0.32
CA GLY A 164 -19.64 -3.86 -1.65
C GLY A 164 -19.66 -2.32 -1.71
N GLY A 165 -19.56 -1.64 -0.57
CA GLY A 165 -19.54 -0.18 -0.48
C GLY A 165 -18.13 0.38 -0.38
N MET A 166 -17.82 1.40 -1.19
CA MET A 166 -16.73 2.34 -0.95
C MET A 166 -17.31 3.58 -0.29
N TYR A 167 -17.00 3.77 0.98
CA TYR A 167 -17.53 4.82 1.84
C TYR A 167 -16.63 6.05 1.84
N VAL A 168 -17.23 7.23 1.76
CA VAL A 168 -16.58 8.53 1.94
C VAL A 168 -17.17 9.18 3.17
N LEU A 169 -16.43 9.20 4.26
CA LEU A 169 -16.87 9.74 5.55
C LEU A 169 -16.15 11.06 5.84
N ASN A 170 -16.82 12.01 6.47
CA ASN A 170 -16.15 13.18 7.01
C ASN A 170 -15.19 12.73 8.12
N ALA A 171 -13.89 12.99 7.98
CA ALA A 171 -12.88 12.51 8.93
C ALA A 171 -13.07 13.07 10.35
N LEU A 172 -13.58 14.30 10.48
CA LEU A 172 -13.81 14.95 11.78
C LEU A 172 -15.05 14.42 12.51
N THR A 173 -16.17 14.17 11.77
CA THR A 173 -17.47 13.87 12.38
C THR A 173 -17.92 12.42 12.22
N GLY A 174 -17.33 11.65 11.29
CA GLY A 174 -17.78 10.31 10.92
C GLY A 174 -19.04 10.29 10.04
N GLU A 175 -19.60 11.45 9.69
CA GLU A 175 -20.80 11.53 8.87
C GLU A 175 -20.55 11.02 7.45
N LEU A 176 -21.47 10.20 6.95
CA LEU A 176 -21.44 9.71 5.58
C LEU A 176 -21.66 10.87 4.60
N ARG A 177 -20.67 11.09 3.73
CA ARG A 177 -20.79 12.02 2.62
C ARG A 177 -21.45 11.35 1.42
N ASN A 178 -20.87 10.25 0.96
CA ASN A 178 -21.44 9.40 -0.08
C ASN A 178 -20.92 7.96 0.03
N ARG A 179 -21.56 7.06 -0.71
CA ARG A 179 -21.19 5.66 -0.82
C ARG A 179 -21.34 5.25 -2.27
N TYR A 180 -20.25 4.76 -2.87
CA TYR A 180 -20.31 4.07 -4.15
C TYR A 180 -20.56 2.58 -3.91
N ALA A 181 -21.55 2.00 -4.56
CA ALA A 181 -21.89 0.58 -4.42
C ALA A 181 -21.37 -0.21 -5.61
N THR A 182 -20.67 -1.31 -5.31
CA THR A 182 -20.31 -2.37 -6.25
C THR A 182 -21.25 -3.57 -6.06
N GLY A 183 -21.19 -4.56 -6.93
CA GLY A 183 -21.92 -5.82 -6.73
C GLY A 183 -21.14 -6.86 -5.91
N TYR A 184 -19.90 -6.57 -5.50
CA TYR A 184 -18.96 -7.50 -4.89
C TYR A 184 -18.12 -6.87 -3.78
N TYR A 185 -17.41 -7.70 -3.02
CA TYR A 185 -16.54 -7.29 -1.93
C TYR A 185 -15.43 -6.34 -2.41
N ILE A 186 -15.13 -5.33 -1.58
CA ILE A 186 -13.98 -4.45 -1.75
C ILE A 186 -12.96 -4.84 -0.68
N ASN A 187 -11.88 -5.51 -1.10
CA ASN A 187 -10.82 -6.00 -0.21
C ASN A 187 -9.67 -5.00 -0.07
N GLY A 188 -9.37 -4.27 -1.15
CA GLY A 188 -8.25 -3.34 -1.22
C GLY A 188 -8.56 -1.96 -0.66
N SER A 189 -7.53 -1.15 -0.56
CA SER A 189 -7.61 0.28 -0.25
C SER A 189 -7.85 1.08 -1.54
N ALA A 190 -8.53 2.22 -1.44
CA ALA A 190 -8.65 3.13 -2.56
C ALA A 190 -7.40 4.03 -2.63
N ALA A 191 -6.73 4.09 -3.79
CA ALA A 191 -5.70 5.08 -4.06
C ALA A 191 -6.33 6.41 -4.48
N VAL A 192 -5.64 7.52 -4.20
CA VAL A 192 -6.14 8.87 -4.46
C VAL A 192 -5.35 9.53 -5.59
N TRP A 193 -6.07 10.08 -6.56
CA TRP A 193 -5.55 10.93 -7.63
C TRP A 193 -6.36 12.23 -7.72
N GLY A 194 -5.82 13.31 -7.20
CA GLY A 194 -6.54 14.57 -7.08
C GLY A 194 -7.87 14.40 -6.32
N ARG A 195 -8.99 14.64 -7.00
CA ARG A 195 -10.34 14.46 -6.44
C ARG A 195 -10.93 13.06 -6.63
N TYR A 196 -10.21 12.17 -7.28
CA TYR A 196 -10.70 10.84 -7.62
C TYR A 196 -10.13 9.78 -6.68
N MET A 197 -10.95 8.77 -6.41
CA MET A 197 -10.53 7.54 -5.76
C MET A 197 -10.53 6.41 -6.79
N LEU A 198 -9.42 5.63 -6.82
CA LEU A 198 -9.25 4.46 -7.65
C LEU A 198 -9.24 3.23 -6.76
N PHE A 199 -10.05 2.23 -7.12
CA PHE A 199 -10.08 0.97 -6.37
C PHE A 199 -10.60 -0.16 -7.24
N GLY A 200 -10.14 -1.36 -6.92
CA GLY A 200 -10.60 -2.61 -7.48
C GLY A 200 -11.50 -3.39 -6.52
N GLY A 201 -11.94 -4.54 -6.95
CA GLY A 201 -12.71 -5.49 -6.16
C GLY A 201 -12.65 -6.90 -6.74
N CYS A 202 -13.38 -7.82 -6.11
CA CYS A 202 -13.46 -9.21 -6.56
C CYS A 202 -14.33 -9.41 -7.82
N ASP A 203 -14.66 -8.36 -8.53
CA ASP A 203 -15.49 -8.35 -9.74
C ASP A 203 -14.72 -8.00 -11.02
N THR A 204 -13.39 -8.00 -10.96
CA THR A 204 -12.48 -7.70 -12.08
C THR A 204 -12.49 -6.26 -12.58
N TRP A 205 -13.22 -5.35 -11.94
CA TRP A 205 -13.33 -3.96 -12.36
C TRP A 205 -12.43 -3.02 -11.54
N LEU A 206 -11.57 -2.29 -12.21
CA LEU A 206 -10.93 -1.09 -11.66
C LEU A 206 -11.85 0.11 -11.91
N ARG A 207 -12.15 0.89 -10.88
CA ARG A 207 -13.08 2.02 -10.93
C ARG A 207 -12.38 3.32 -10.56
N MET A 208 -12.71 4.35 -11.31
CA MET A 208 -12.41 5.74 -10.97
C MET A 208 -13.71 6.43 -10.56
N VAL A 209 -13.76 6.89 -9.31
CA VAL A 209 -14.95 7.52 -8.74
C VAL A 209 -14.59 8.93 -8.26
N ASP A 210 -15.40 9.90 -8.59
CA ASP A 210 -15.30 11.26 -8.09
C ASP A 210 -15.75 11.26 -6.61
N SER A 211 -14.83 11.51 -5.70
CA SER A 211 -15.07 11.48 -4.26
C SER A 211 -16.07 12.55 -3.77
N ALA A 212 -16.20 13.65 -4.49
CA ALA A 212 -17.12 14.73 -4.13
C ALA A 212 -18.58 14.37 -4.44
N THR A 213 -18.82 13.63 -5.53
CA THR A 213 -20.17 13.25 -5.99
C THR A 213 -20.54 11.81 -5.66
N GLY A 214 -19.55 10.93 -5.43
CA GLY A 214 -19.74 9.49 -5.27
C GLY A 214 -20.10 8.78 -6.56
N MET A 215 -19.93 9.42 -7.72
CA MET A 215 -20.26 8.85 -9.02
C MET A 215 -19.01 8.33 -9.74
N ALA A 216 -19.11 7.14 -10.34
CA ALA A 216 -18.04 6.66 -11.20
C ALA A 216 -17.93 7.57 -12.44
N THR A 217 -16.72 7.99 -12.74
CA THR A 217 -16.40 8.76 -13.93
C THR A 217 -15.89 7.86 -15.06
N ASP A 218 -15.30 6.72 -14.67
CA ASP A 218 -14.87 5.67 -15.58
C ASP A 218 -14.69 4.33 -14.86
N SER A 219 -14.61 3.25 -15.64
CA SER A 219 -14.27 1.91 -15.15
C SER A 219 -13.62 1.09 -16.24
N LEU A 220 -12.68 0.23 -15.85
CA LEU A 220 -11.93 -0.64 -16.74
C LEU A 220 -12.06 -2.09 -16.24
N GLN A 221 -12.53 -2.98 -17.11
CA GLN A 221 -12.54 -4.41 -16.81
C GLN A 221 -11.17 -5.00 -17.10
N LEU A 222 -10.62 -5.71 -16.11
CA LEU A 222 -9.34 -6.42 -16.19
C LEU A 222 -9.57 -7.93 -16.31
N GLU A 223 -8.51 -8.70 -16.53
CA GLU A 223 -8.65 -10.12 -16.87
C GLU A 223 -8.95 -11.03 -15.65
N SER A 224 -8.65 -10.57 -14.43
CA SER A 224 -8.85 -11.34 -13.21
C SER A 224 -9.21 -10.42 -12.03
N TYR A 225 -9.43 -11.03 -10.86
CA TYR A 225 -9.71 -10.31 -9.62
C TYR A 225 -8.59 -9.34 -9.24
N LEU A 226 -8.94 -8.27 -8.53
CA LEU A 226 -8.02 -7.26 -8.02
C LEU A 226 -7.90 -7.41 -6.50
N PRO A 227 -7.00 -8.29 -6.01
CA PRO A 227 -6.88 -8.57 -4.58
C PRO A 227 -6.14 -7.47 -3.83
N ALA A 228 -5.33 -6.71 -4.57
CA ALA A 228 -4.51 -5.61 -4.06
C ALA A 228 -5.16 -4.25 -4.31
N SER A 229 -4.41 -3.19 -4.09
CA SER A 229 -4.83 -1.81 -4.32
C SER A 229 -3.98 -1.20 -5.43
N PRO A 230 -4.51 -0.30 -6.25
CA PRO A 230 -3.70 0.39 -7.26
C PRO A 230 -2.65 1.28 -6.60
N ALA A 231 -1.51 1.43 -7.26
CA ALA A 231 -0.47 2.40 -6.92
C ALA A 231 -0.43 3.51 -7.97
N ILE A 232 -0.27 4.76 -7.54
CA ILE A 232 -0.30 5.91 -8.46
C ILE A 232 0.99 6.71 -8.35
N TRP A 233 1.53 7.10 -9.51
CA TRP A 233 2.59 8.08 -9.63
C TRP A 233 2.27 9.09 -10.74
N GLY A 234 2.20 10.38 -10.39
CA GLY A 234 1.76 11.41 -11.33
C GLY A 234 0.38 11.10 -11.92
N ASP A 235 0.31 11.06 -13.24
CA ASP A 235 -0.92 10.77 -13.98
C ASP A 235 -0.99 9.30 -14.46
N MET A 236 -0.33 8.39 -13.74
CA MET A 236 -0.31 6.96 -14.05
C MET A 236 -0.71 6.12 -12.84
N ALA A 237 -1.65 5.21 -13.06
CA ALA A 237 -1.96 4.14 -12.12
C ALA A 237 -1.38 2.80 -12.60
N TYR A 238 -1.02 1.97 -11.63
CA TYR A 238 -0.45 0.65 -11.81
C TYR A 238 -1.25 -0.33 -10.95
N GLU A 239 -1.75 -1.38 -11.57
CA GLU A 239 -2.56 -2.40 -10.90
C GLU A 239 -2.04 -3.78 -11.24
N ALA A 240 -2.18 -4.71 -10.31
CA ALA A 240 -1.85 -6.11 -10.52
C ALA A 240 -3.10 -6.97 -10.27
N ASP A 241 -3.41 -7.87 -11.19
CA ASP A 241 -4.49 -8.82 -11.00
C ASP A 241 -4.00 -10.12 -10.33
N TYR A 242 -4.93 -10.97 -9.93
CA TYR A 242 -4.66 -12.25 -9.26
C TYR A 242 -3.81 -13.22 -10.11
N LYS A 243 -3.83 -13.09 -11.44
CA LYS A 243 -3.00 -13.88 -12.36
C LYS A 243 -1.57 -13.35 -12.51
N GLY A 244 -1.26 -12.20 -11.89
CA GLY A 244 0.04 -11.54 -12.00
C GLY A 244 0.21 -10.67 -13.24
N ASN A 245 -0.87 -10.34 -13.95
CA ASN A 245 -0.82 -9.36 -15.01
C ASN A 245 -0.65 -7.96 -14.41
N ILE A 246 0.19 -7.14 -15.04
CA ILE A 246 0.44 -5.75 -14.65
C ILE A 246 -0.18 -4.83 -15.67
N TYR A 247 -1.00 -3.93 -15.17
CA TYR A 247 -1.68 -2.92 -15.97
C TYR A 247 -1.08 -1.55 -15.69
N ARG A 248 -0.75 -0.83 -16.75
CA ARG A 248 -0.32 0.56 -16.74
C ARG A 248 -1.45 1.40 -17.32
N ILE A 249 -1.95 2.35 -16.57
CA ILE A 249 -3.20 3.04 -16.88
C ILE A 249 -2.98 4.55 -16.74
N GLY A 250 -3.05 5.29 -17.82
CA GLY A 250 -3.02 6.74 -17.83
C GLY A 250 -4.30 7.31 -17.19
N LEU A 251 -4.14 8.35 -16.39
CA LEU A 251 -5.22 9.06 -15.71
C LEU A 251 -5.36 10.45 -16.36
N GLU A 252 -6.45 10.69 -17.03
CA GLU A 252 -6.67 11.96 -17.72
C GLU A 252 -8.14 12.39 -17.67
N GLY A 253 -8.40 13.57 -17.12
CA GLY A 253 -9.75 14.17 -17.14
C GLY A 253 -10.83 13.29 -16.50
N GLY A 254 -10.49 12.48 -15.50
CA GLY A 254 -11.41 11.52 -14.89
C GLY A 254 -11.66 10.27 -15.72
N LYS A 255 -10.73 9.91 -16.63
CA LYS A 255 -10.77 8.72 -17.49
C LYS A 255 -9.58 7.81 -17.27
N LEU A 256 -9.81 6.50 -17.45
CA LEU A 256 -8.82 5.44 -17.42
C LEU A 256 -8.36 5.12 -18.84
N ARG A 257 -7.07 5.25 -19.13
CA ARG A 257 -6.44 4.98 -20.42
C ARG A 257 -5.47 3.82 -20.30
N PRO A 258 -5.90 2.57 -20.56
CA PRO A 258 -4.99 1.45 -20.49
C PRO A 258 -3.89 1.59 -21.56
N LEU A 259 -2.65 1.42 -21.16
CA LEU A 259 -1.53 1.37 -22.08
C LEU A 259 -1.32 -0.07 -22.57
N PRO A 260 -0.76 -0.25 -23.78
CA PRO A 260 -0.48 -1.59 -24.28
C PRO A 260 0.46 -2.34 -23.32
N PRO A 261 0.34 -3.68 -23.25
CA PRO A 261 1.30 -4.48 -22.50
C PRO A 261 2.72 -4.21 -23.04
N PRO A 262 3.76 -4.43 -22.21
CA PRO A 262 5.13 -4.32 -22.66
C PRO A 262 5.36 -5.22 -23.88
N SER A 263 6.26 -4.79 -24.79
CA SER A 263 6.68 -5.66 -25.90
C SER A 263 7.20 -6.97 -25.33
N PRO A 264 6.84 -8.14 -25.91
CA PRO A 264 7.39 -9.40 -25.47
C PRO A 264 8.91 -9.30 -25.51
N VAL A 265 9.57 -9.36 -24.36
CA VAL A 265 10.99 -9.60 -24.31
C VAL A 265 11.16 -11.00 -24.90
N GLU A 266 11.94 -11.16 -25.97
CA GLU A 266 12.33 -12.49 -26.46
C GLU A 266 12.88 -13.24 -25.24
N ARG A 267 12.12 -14.22 -24.75
CA ARG A 267 12.58 -15.10 -23.69
C ARG A 267 13.77 -15.85 -24.28
N GLU A 268 14.97 -15.62 -23.76
CA GLU A 268 16.04 -16.57 -24.02
C GLU A 268 15.52 -17.95 -23.66
N PRO A 269 15.70 -18.97 -24.52
CA PRO A 269 15.18 -20.30 -24.24
C PRO A 269 15.81 -20.78 -22.93
N GLU A 270 15.00 -20.84 -21.87
CA GLU A 270 15.39 -21.48 -20.63
C GLU A 270 15.85 -22.89 -21.01
N ARG A 271 17.09 -23.23 -20.69
CA ARG A 271 17.60 -24.60 -20.82
C ARG A 271 16.68 -25.48 -19.97
N GLU A 272 15.80 -26.23 -20.62
CA GLU A 272 15.01 -27.30 -20.03
C GLU A 272 15.97 -28.24 -19.28
N GLN A 273 16.05 -28.03 -17.96
CA GLN A 273 16.47 -29.12 -17.10
C GLN A 273 15.25 -30.01 -16.93
N ALA A 274 15.22 -31.07 -17.68
CA ALA A 274 14.23 -32.11 -17.63
C ALA A 274 14.11 -32.69 -16.21
N ASN A 275 13.10 -32.23 -15.45
CA ASN A 275 12.54 -32.99 -14.35
C ASN A 275 11.14 -33.43 -14.77
N THR A 276 11.10 -34.68 -15.28
CA THR A 276 9.88 -35.39 -15.62
C THR A 276 9.09 -35.73 -14.35
N HIS A 277 8.26 -34.79 -13.91
CA HIS A 277 7.08 -35.12 -13.11
C HIS A 277 5.87 -34.72 -13.94
N HIS A 278 5.21 -35.71 -14.53
CA HIS A 278 3.87 -35.53 -15.09
C HIS A 278 2.90 -35.26 -13.93
N PRO A 279 2.23 -34.10 -13.87
CA PRO A 279 1.11 -33.91 -12.95
C PRO A 279 -0.09 -34.71 -13.46
N SER A 280 -0.73 -35.42 -12.56
CA SER A 280 -2.01 -36.07 -12.81
C SER A 280 -3.08 -35.04 -13.19
N PRO A 281 -4.06 -35.36 -14.07
CA PRO A 281 -5.02 -34.40 -14.62
C PRO A 281 -6.00 -33.79 -13.62
N ASP A 282 -6.02 -34.23 -12.36
CA ASP A 282 -7.04 -33.87 -11.36
C ASP A 282 -6.58 -32.89 -10.27
N ASN A 283 -5.36 -32.38 -10.31
CA ASN A 283 -4.89 -31.32 -9.42
C ASN A 283 -4.46 -30.11 -10.24
N GLN A 284 -5.43 -29.30 -10.67
CA GLN A 284 -5.20 -27.88 -10.92
C GLN A 284 -5.09 -27.21 -9.53
N GLU A 285 -3.95 -27.34 -8.87
CA GLU A 285 -3.50 -26.34 -7.92
C GLU A 285 -3.23 -25.08 -8.76
N GLU A 286 -4.21 -24.19 -8.76
CA GLU A 286 -4.05 -22.82 -9.24
C GLU A 286 -2.84 -22.25 -8.49
N GLY A 287 -1.78 -21.98 -9.20
CA GLY A 287 -0.57 -21.35 -8.65
C GLY A 287 -1.03 -20.11 -7.87
N GLY A 288 -0.56 -19.97 -6.63
CA GLY A 288 -0.96 -18.90 -5.71
C GLY A 288 -0.86 -17.55 -6.40
N GLY A 289 -1.99 -16.85 -6.52
CA GLY A 289 -2.07 -15.57 -7.22
C GLY A 289 -1.25 -14.49 -6.53
N MET A 290 -0.90 -13.46 -7.30
CA MET A 290 -0.16 -12.30 -6.80
C MET A 290 -1.06 -11.47 -5.87
N ILE A 291 -0.58 -11.23 -4.66
CA ILE A 291 -1.30 -10.47 -3.63
C ILE A 291 -0.56 -9.16 -3.29
N SER A 292 0.76 -9.08 -3.59
CA SER A 292 1.55 -7.89 -3.31
C SER A 292 1.26 -6.77 -4.29
N MET A 293 1.24 -5.53 -3.77
CA MET A 293 1.06 -4.32 -4.58
C MET A 293 2.37 -3.94 -5.29
N PRO A 294 2.32 -3.38 -6.51
CA PRO A 294 3.49 -2.76 -7.10
C PRO A 294 3.92 -1.52 -6.31
N THR A 295 5.22 -1.28 -6.21
CA THR A 295 5.78 -0.02 -5.72
C THR A 295 6.24 0.79 -6.90
N VAL A 296 5.89 2.08 -6.90
CA VAL A 296 6.07 2.93 -8.07
C VAL A 296 6.86 4.17 -7.72
N THR A 297 7.85 4.48 -8.55
CA THR A 297 8.63 5.72 -8.51
C THR A 297 8.43 6.49 -9.81
N GLN A 298 9.14 7.61 -9.95
CA GLN A 298 9.07 8.44 -11.16
C GLN A 298 9.34 7.65 -12.45
N ASP A 299 10.20 6.64 -12.40
CA ASP A 299 10.72 5.98 -13.60
C ASP A 299 10.66 4.44 -13.55
N ALA A 300 10.30 3.86 -12.41
CA ALA A 300 10.34 2.40 -12.22
C ALA A 300 9.14 1.84 -11.45
N ILE A 301 8.82 0.60 -11.75
CA ILE A 301 7.85 -0.23 -11.03
C ILE A 301 8.62 -1.40 -10.41
N TYR A 302 8.51 -1.56 -9.09
CA TYR A 302 9.09 -2.68 -8.36
C TYR A 302 7.97 -3.60 -7.89
N MET A 303 8.12 -4.91 -8.15
CA MET A 303 7.09 -5.87 -7.84
C MET A 303 7.65 -7.24 -7.55
N LEU A 304 6.94 -7.98 -6.74
CA LEU A 304 7.21 -9.38 -6.50
C LEU A 304 6.51 -10.19 -7.59
N THR A 305 7.28 -10.92 -8.37
CA THR A 305 6.79 -11.76 -9.46
C THR A 305 7.21 -13.20 -9.24
N ASP A 306 6.39 -14.13 -9.66
CA ASP A 306 6.60 -15.54 -9.40
C ASP A 306 6.95 -15.77 -7.91
N GLU A 307 7.00 -16.88 -7.38
CA GLU A 307 7.12 -17.10 -5.94
C GLU A 307 8.42 -16.62 -5.29
N ARG A 308 9.42 -16.12 -6.08
CA ARG A 308 10.78 -15.86 -5.59
C ARG A 308 11.52 -14.70 -6.26
N TYR A 309 10.85 -13.83 -6.97
CA TYR A 309 11.56 -12.79 -7.71
C TYR A 309 11.10 -11.38 -7.36
N LEU A 310 12.08 -10.46 -7.25
CA LEU A 310 11.88 -9.02 -7.33
C LEU A 310 12.19 -8.58 -8.76
N SER A 311 11.24 -7.94 -9.41
CA SER A 311 11.38 -7.39 -10.76
C SER A 311 11.28 -5.88 -10.73
N CYS A 312 12.13 -5.20 -11.50
CA CYS A 312 12.05 -3.78 -11.78
C CYS A 312 11.68 -3.59 -13.24
N LEU A 313 10.61 -2.88 -13.49
CA LEU A 313 10.14 -2.54 -14.83
C LEU A 313 10.27 -1.03 -15.04
N ASP A 314 10.47 -0.65 -16.29
CA ASP A 314 10.36 0.74 -16.72
C ASP A 314 8.90 1.20 -16.69
N CYS A 315 8.59 2.31 -16.02
CA CYS A 315 7.20 2.75 -15.84
C CYS A 315 6.55 3.23 -17.15
N GLN A 316 7.31 3.75 -18.11
CA GLN A 316 6.77 4.26 -19.38
C GLN A 316 6.54 3.13 -20.39
N THR A 317 7.49 2.23 -20.54
CA THR A 317 7.44 1.14 -21.52
C THR A 317 6.88 -0.16 -20.96
N GLY A 318 7.00 -0.39 -19.64
CA GLY A 318 6.70 -1.64 -18.97
C GLY A 318 7.77 -2.71 -19.17
N ASN A 319 8.86 -2.40 -19.88
CA ASN A 319 9.93 -3.35 -20.14
C ASN A 319 10.70 -3.69 -18.88
N LEU A 320 11.14 -4.94 -18.78
CA LEU A 320 11.99 -5.39 -17.69
C LEU A 320 13.34 -4.66 -17.72
N ARG A 321 13.70 -3.98 -16.63
CA ARG A 321 15.05 -3.40 -16.41
C ARG A 321 16.00 -4.42 -15.80
N TRP A 322 15.54 -5.07 -14.71
CA TRP A 322 16.28 -6.14 -14.04
C TRP A 322 15.32 -7.04 -13.23
N LYS A 323 15.77 -8.27 -12.97
CA LYS A 323 15.06 -9.27 -12.16
C LYS A 323 16.06 -9.96 -11.24
N LYS A 324 15.73 -10.10 -9.96
CA LYS A 324 16.60 -10.75 -8.95
C LYS A 324 15.84 -11.83 -8.22
N MET A 325 16.51 -12.99 -8.08
CA MET A 325 15.98 -14.08 -7.26
C MET A 325 16.16 -13.72 -5.79
N LEU A 326 15.11 -13.86 -5.01
CA LEU A 326 15.08 -13.64 -3.57
C LEU A 326 15.57 -14.88 -2.81
N ARG A 327 16.10 -14.68 -1.62
CA ARG A 327 16.49 -15.78 -0.72
C ARG A 327 15.28 -16.52 -0.17
N GLY A 328 14.17 -15.82 0.06
CA GLY A 328 12.93 -16.37 0.60
C GLY A 328 11.79 -16.45 -0.40
N ILE A 329 10.64 -16.85 0.08
CA ILE A 329 9.41 -16.99 -0.70
C ILE A 329 8.58 -15.72 -0.53
N THR A 330 8.15 -15.13 -1.65
CA THR A 330 7.28 -13.95 -1.65
C THR A 330 5.93 -14.25 -1.00
N GLY A 331 5.28 -13.21 -0.50
CA GLY A 331 3.98 -13.29 0.16
C GLY A 331 3.19 -11.99 0.00
N GLU A 332 2.37 -11.68 0.97
CA GLU A 332 1.49 -10.49 0.97
C GLU A 332 2.25 -9.18 1.19
N CYS A 333 3.48 -9.23 1.72
CA CYS A 333 4.31 -8.06 1.94
C CYS A 333 4.68 -7.43 0.59
N SER A 334 4.29 -6.18 0.40
CA SER A 334 4.66 -5.41 -0.79
C SER A 334 6.02 -4.74 -0.59
N PRO A 335 6.86 -4.63 -1.62
CA PRO A 335 8.12 -3.91 -1.52
C PRO A 335 7.88 -2.44 -1.17
N ILE A 336 8.88 -1.80 -0.55
CA ILE A 336 8.90 -0.36 -0.27
C ILE A 336 10.21 0.19 -0.84
N VAL A 337 10.14 1.35 -1.48
CA VAL A 337 11.31 2.08 -1.95
C VAL A 337 11.58 3.27 -1.04
N ALA A 338 12.81 3.37 -0.54
CA ALA A 338 13.30 4.50 0.24
C ALA A 338 14.53 5.10 -0.45
N GLY A 339 14.38 6.30 -1.00
CA GLY A 339 15.40 6.90 -1.86
C GLY A 339 15.77 5.98 -3.03
N ASN A 340 17.00 5.49 -3.04
CA ASN A 340 17.51 4.55 -4.05
C ASN A 340 17.57 3.08 -3.59
N LYS A 341 16.86 2.70 -2.53
CA LYS A 341 16.88 1.35 -1.96
C LYS A 341 15.51 0.70 -1.95
N VAL A 342 15.43 -0.55 -2.33
CA VAL A 342 14.21 -1.37 -2.29
C VAL A 342 14.28 -2.30 -1.10
N ILE A 343 13.33 -2.19 -0.18
CA ILE A 343 13.15 -3.10 0.95
C ILE A 343 12.19 -4.21 0.52
N VAL A 344 12.61 -5.45 0.68
CA VAL A 344 11.79 -6.64 0.42
C VAL A 344 11.75 -7.51 1.65
N CYS A 345 10.54 -7.91 2.04
CA CYS A 345 10.33 -8.88 3.11
C CYS A 345 9.59 -10.11 2.56
N THR A 346 9.89 -11.28 3.11
CA THR A 346 9.34 -12.55 2.66
C THR A 346 8.52 -13.25 3.73
N LYS A 347 7.60 -14.13 3.32
CA LYS A 347 6.73 -14.86 4.25
C LYS A 347 7.47 -15.90 5.10
N ASP A 348 8.69 -16.25 4.74
CA ASP A 348 9.59 -17.12 5.51
C ASP A 348 10.65 -16.36 6.32
N GLY A 349 10.55 -15.00 6.38
CA GLY A 349 11.29 -14.19 7.33
C GLY A 349 12.63 -13.66 6.85
N HIS A 350 12.84 -13.51 5.55
CA HIS A 350 13.99 -12.79 5.03
C HIS A 350 13.66 -11.31 4.80
N VAL A 351 14.59 -10.44 5.19
CA VAL A 351 14.58 -9.00 4.89
C VAL A 351 15.79 -8.68 4.06
N SER A 352 15.61 -8.10 2.89
CA SER A 352 16.70 -7.74 1.98
C SER A 352 16.57 -6.29 1.53
N LEU A 353 17.71 -5.62 1.36
CA LEU A 353 17.82 -4.33 0.68
C LEU A 353 18.50 -4.52 -0.66
N PHE A 354 17.94 -3.91 -1.69
CA PHE A 354 18.50 -3.90 -3.05
C PHE A 354 18.72 -2.46 -3.51
N ASP A 355 19.77 -2.24 -4.30
CA ASP A 355 19.91 -1.01 -5.06
C ASP A 355 18.76 -0.92 -6.09
N ALA A 356 18.06 0.19 -6.10
CA ALA A 356 16.90 0.39 -6.96
C ALA A 356 17.27 0.44 -8.46
N ASN A 357 18.49 0.83 -8.80
CA ASN A 357 18.92 1.02 -10.20
C ASN A 357 19.25 -0.29 -10.89
N ASP A 358 19.97 -1.20 -10.21
CA ASP A 358 20.49 -2.43 -10.83
C ASP A 358 20.12 -3.73 -10.11
N GLY A 359 19.44 -3.60 -8.96
CA GLY A 359 19.01 -4.74 -8.14
C GLY A 359 20.16 -5.45 -7.43
N THR A 360 21.31 -4.80 -7.24
CA THR A 360 22.38 -5.36 -6.41
C THR A 360 21.90 -5.50 -4.96
N GLU A 361 22.03 -6.70 -4.38
CA GLU A 361 21.72 -6.92 -2.96
C GLU A 361 22.75 -6.19 -2.09
N LEU A 362 22.28 -5.21 -1.32
CA LEU A 362 23.11 -4.38 -0.45
C LEU A 362 23.25 -4.98 0.94
N TRP A 363 22.18 -5.58 1.44
CA TRP A 363 22.12 -6.16 2.77
C TRP A 363 21.00 -7.20 2.87
N HIS A 364 21.17 -8.14 3.79
CA HIS A 364 20.20 -9.20 4.05
C HIS A 364 20.26 -9.65 5.52
N GLU A 365 19.11 -9.95 6.08
CA GLU A 365 18.95 -10.58 7.40
C GLU A 365 17.82 -11.61 7.36
N GLU A 366 17.97 -12.72 8.11
CA GLU A 366 16.94 -13.70 8.36
C GLU A 366 16.42 -13.54 9.79
N VAL A 367 15.17 -13.09 9.93
CA VAL A 367 14.54 -12.85 11.23
C VAL A 367 13.83 -14.07 11.80
N GLY A 368 13.69 -15.14 11.02
CA GLY A 368 13.13 -16.43 11.45
C GLY A 368 11.63 -16.43 11.73
N GLU A 369 10.93 -15.35 11.42
CA GLU A 369 9.48 -15.22 11.59
C GLU A 369 8.83 -14.67 10.32
N SER A 370 7.68 -15.21 9.94
CA SER A 370 6.94 -14.76 8.76
C SER A 370 6.65 -13.24 8.80
N ILE A 371 6.86 -12.56 7.67
CA ILE A 371 6.56 -11.14 7.50
C ILE A 371 5.47 -11.03 6.44
N VAL A 372 4.33 -10.46 6.82
CA VAL A 372 3.16 -10.26 5.93
C VAL A 372 2.80 -8.78 5.77
N ALA A 373 3.22 -7.94 6.69
CA ALA A 373 3.00 -6.50 6.65
C ALA A 373 4.13 -5.78 5.91
N SER A 374 3.80 -4.80 5.06
CA SER A 374 4.80 -3.95 4.43
C SER A 374 5.55 -3.10 5.46
N PRO A 375 6.86 -2.86 5.27
CA PRO A 375 7.64 -2.00 6.17
C PRO A 375 7.11 -0.57 6.26
N ALA A 376 7.36 0.08 7.40
CA ALA A 376 7.29 1.54 7.51
C ALA A 376 8.70 2.12 7.44
N VAL A 377 8.83 3.28 6.79
CA VAL A 377 10.11 3.94 6.56
C VAL A 377 10.04 5.38 7.00
N VAL A 378 11.06 5.82 7.71
CA VAL A 378 11.31 7.23 8.04
C VAL A 378 12.79 7.53 7.81
N SER A 379 13.18 8.81 7.85
CA SER A 379 14.56 9.20 7.62
C SER A 379 15.54 8.46 8.52
N GLY A 380 16.49 7.73 7.93
CA GLY A 380 17.51 6.95 8.63
C GLY A 380 17.06 5.66 9.29
N ARG A 381 15.75 5.31 9.25
CA ARG A 381 15.21 4.13 9.95
C ARG A 381 14.13 3.43 9.13
N PHE A 382 13.98 2.12 9.37
CA PHE A 382 12.80 1.38 8.93
C PHE A 382 12.35 0.37 10.00
N TYR A 383 11.07 0.02 9.92
CA TYR A 383 10.42 -0.84 10.89
C TYR A 383 9.81 -2.05 10.18
N ILE A 384 10.13 -3.23 10.69
CA ILE A 384 9.59 -4.51 10.23
C ILE A 384 8.69 -5.08 11.31
N LEU A 385 7.51 -5.55 10.90
CA LEU A 385 6.57 -6.21 11.80
C LEU A 385 6.29 -7.62 11.32
N THR A 386 6.62 -8.60 12.16
CA THR A 386 6.39 -10.01 11.84
C THR A 386 4.94 -10.41 12.10
N ALA A 387 4.48 -11.49 11.48
CA ALA A 387 3.14 -12.04 11.68
C ALA A 387 2.88 -12.49 13.14
N ARG A 388 3.93 -12.76 13.92
CA ARG A 388 3.82 -13.10 15.35
C ARG A 388 3.71 -11.88 16.26
N GLY A 389 3.96 -10.68 15.71
CA GLY A 389 3.90 -9.42 16.45
C GLY A 389 5.23 -8.95 16.99
N THR A 390 6.34 -9.40 16.42
CA THR A 390 7.67 -8.84 16.72
C THR A 390 7.89 -7.61 15.86
N LEU A 391 7.99 -6.44 16.51
CA LEU A 391 8.39 -5.18 15.88
C LEU A 391 9.89 -5.02 16.02
N MET A 392 10.55 -4.73 14.91
CA MET A 392 11.99 -4.54 14.79
C MET A 392 12.28 -3.16 14.19
N CYS A 393 13.21 -2.43 14.79
CA CYS A 393 13.69 -1.12 14.31
C CYS A 393 15.13 -1.27 13.82
N TYR A 394 15.37 -0.81 12.60
CA TYR A 394 16.69 -0.80 11.98
C TYR A 394 17.16 0.62 11.74
N GLU A 395 18.43 0.89 11.98
CA GLU A 395 19.09 2.17 11.74
C GLU A 395 20.51 1.99 11.19
N GLU A 396 21.20 3.09 10.97
CA GLU A 396 22.60 3.06 10.53
C GLU A 396 23.51 2.41 11.58
N ALA A 397 24.48 1.64 11.13
CA ALA A 397 25.53 1.13 11.99
C ALA A 397 26.45 2.29 12.42
N PRO A 398 26.93 2.34 13.68
CA PRO A 398 27.75 3.43 14.21
C PRO A 398 29.10 3.55 13.49
#